data_4d7aaa1c0bad682b29888cbf308de004
#
_entry.id   4d7aaa1c0bad682b29888cbf308de004
#
_cell.length_a   1.000
_cell.length_b   1.000
_cell.length_c   1.000
_cell.angle_alpha   90.00
_cell.angle_beta   90.00
_cell.angle_gamma   90.00
#
_symmetry.space_group_name_H-M   'P 1'
#
loop_
_entity.id
_entity.type
_entity.pdbx_description
1 polymer ?
#
loop_
_entity_poly.entity_id
_entity_poly.type
_entity_poly.pdbx_seq_one_letter_code
_entity_poly.pdbx_strand_id
1 'polypeptide(L)'
;MQVTVEYNQDSFDYFFSPVFVEFPDLKQTLVDDFIIYKSTGTLPSYFGRDTSYHRPPDIEDAGLMHLHLAIGENKFEPIKNGTDISTPQKLQWHKTSNTALVYAQNLDENRYSLIALFHPVAHMSANNHNRMRVLAGYARDFRNTMFD
;
A
#
# COMPACT_ATOMS: atom_id res chain seq x y z
N MET A 1 2.91 -19.38 -10.53
CA MET A 1 1.75 -18.94 -9.73
C MET A 1 1.41 -17.51 -10.12
N GLN A 2 0.17 -17.28 -10.49
CA GLN A 2 -0.26 -15.98 -11.00
C GLN A 2 -0.72 -15.06 -9.86
N VAL A 3 -0.13 -13.87 -9.80
CA VAL A 3 -0.56 -12.83 -8.86
C VAL A 3 -1.71 -12.03 -9.46
N THR A 4 -2.79 -11.88 -8.71
CA THR A 4 -3.97 -11.10 -9.09
C THR A 4 -4.07 -9.87 -8.21
N VAL A 5 -4.26 -8.69 -8.80
CA VAL A 5 -4.37 -7.41 -8.09
C VAL A 5 -5.59 -6.67 -8.60
N GLU A 6 -6.45 -6.25 -7.67
CA GLU A 6 -7.67 -5.50 -7.99
C GLU A 6 -7.83 -4.32 -7.03
N TYR A 7 -8.43 -3.23 -7.52
CA TYR A 7 -8.87 -2.15 -6.64
C TYR A 7 -10.14 -2.55 -5.90
N ASN A 8 -10.22 -2.20 -4.62
CA ASN A 8 -11.45 -2.36 -3.85
C ASN A 8 -12.50 -1.39 -4.39
N GLN A 9 -13.65 -1.90 -4.80
CA GLN A 9 -14.70 -1.09 -5.44
C GLN A 9 -15.38 -0.13 -4.46
N ASP A 10 -15.53 -0.55 -3.20
CA ASP A 10 -16.24 0.25 -2.19
C ASP A 10 -15.44 1.48 -1.74
N SER A 11 -14.11 1.43 -1.83
CA SER A 11 -13.24 2.53 -1.42
C SER A 11 -12.63 3.30 -2.58
N PHE A 12 -12.80 2.83 -3.81
CA PHE A 12 -12.10 3.38 -4.98
C PHE A 12 -12.40 4.86 -5.21
N ASP A 13 -13.67 5.24 -5.24
CA ASP A 13 -14.07 6.62 -5.60
C ASP A 13 -13.54 7.63 -4.60
N TYR A 14 -13.56 7.29 -3.32
CA TYR A 14 -13.12 8.20 -2.27
C TYR A 14 -11.59 8.28 -2.15
N PHE A 15 -10.89 7.14 -2.26
CA PHE A 15 -9.48 7.06 -1.92
C PHE A 15 -8.53 7.01 -3.11
N PHE A 16 -9.00 6.63 -4.30
CA PHE A 16 -8.15 6.53 -5.49
C PHE A 16 -8.47 7.58 -6.54
N SER A 17 -9.75 7.81 -6.82
CA SER A 17 -10.16 8.70 -7.92
C SER A 17 -9.54 10.09 -7.83
N PRO A 18 -9.49 10.77 -6.66
CA PRO A 18 -8.87 12.09 -6.61
C PRO A 18 -7.39 12.09 -7.00
N VAL A 19 -6.67 11.04 -6.63
CA VAL A 19 -5.25 10.90 -6.98
C VAL A 19 -5.09 10.63 -8.47
N PHE A 20 -5.95 9.80 -9.05
CA PHE A 20 -5.87 9.43 -10.47
C PHE A 20 -6.36 10.53 -11.41
N VAL A 21 -7.11 11.52 -10.92
CA VAL A 21 -7.39 12.75 -11.66
C VAL A 21 -6.09 13.54 -11.85
N GLU A 22 -5.25 13.61 -10.82
CA GLU A 22 -3.96 14.30 -10.88
C GLU A 22 -2.91 13.48 -11.63
N PHE A 23 -2.93 12.16 -11.47
CA PHE A 23 -1.96 11.23 -12.09
C PHE A 23 -2.71 10.13 -12.85
N PRO A 24 -3.26 10.44 -14.06
CA PRO A 24 -4.17 9.51 -14.75
C PRO A 24 -3.53 8.16 -15.11
N ASP A 25 -2.25 8.16 -15.48
CA ASP A 25 -1.56 6.94 -15.89
C ASP A 25 -1.26 6.01 -14.71
N LEU A 26 -1.32 6.54 -13.48
CA LEU A 26 -0.95 5.79 -12.27
C LEU A 26 -1.92 4.64 -12.01
N LYS A 27 -3.18 4.77 -12.40
CA LYS A 27 -4.20 3.73 -12.15
C LYS A 27 -3.76 2.37 -12.70
N GLN A 28 -3.30 2.31 -13.93
CA GLN A 28 -2.85 1.06 -14.54
C GLN A 28 -1.41 0.74 -14.18
N THR A 29 -0.55 1.73 -14.17
CA THR A 29 0.88 1.55 -13.83
C THR A 29 1.06 0.96 -12.45
N LEU A 30 0.27 1.45 -11.47
CA LEU A 30 0.37 0.97 -10.09
C LEU A 30 0.02 -0.51 -9.98
N VAL A 31 -1.03 -0.96 -10.66
CA VAL A 31 -1.42 -2.38 -10.70
C VAL A 31 -0.32 -3.21 -11.35
N ASP A 32 0.18 -2.79 -12.50
CA ASP A 32 1.21 -3.53 -13.23
C ASP A 32 2.50 -3.65 -12.40
N ASP A 33 2.93 -2.56 -11.80
CA ASP A 33 4.14 -2.54 -10.97
C ASP A 33 3.97 -3.35 -9.69
N PHE A 34 2.78 -3.31 -9.09
CA PHE A 34 2.49 -4.10 -7.89
C PHE A 34 2.51 -5.60 -8.19
N ILE A 35 1.98 -6.01 -9.34
CA ILE A 35 2.04 -7.41 -9.80
C ILE A 35 3.50 -7.85 -9.96
N ILE A 36 4.33 -7.05 -10.61
CA ILE A 36 5.76 -7.35 -10.79
C ILE A 36 6.45 -7.46 -9.44
N TYR A 37 6.20 -6.51 -8.55
CA TYR A 37 6.79 -6.50 -7.20
C TYR A 37 6.45 -7.78 -6.42
N LYS A 38 5.17 -8.16 -6.39
CA LYS A 38 4.74 -9.35 -5.64
C LYS A 38 5.09 -10.67 -6.33
N SER A 39 5.18 -10.67 -7.66
CA SER A 39 5.53 -11.89 -8.43
C SER A 39 7.01 -12.20 -8.42
N THR A 40 7.86 -11.16 -8.50
CA THR A 40 9.30 -11.32 -8.76
C THR A 40 10.19 -10.79 -7.64
N GLY A 41 9.64 -9.99 -6.74
CA GLY A 41 10.44 -9.28 -5.72
C GLY A 41 11.14 -8.04 -6.25
N THR A 42 11.02 -7.75 -7.55
CA THR A 42 11.62 -6.54 -8.13
C THR A 42 10.88 -5.30 -7.62
N LEU A 43 11.63 -4.37 -7.02
CA LEU A 43 11.08 -3.17 -6.40
C LEU A 43 11.10 -2.02 -7.40
N PRO A 44 9.93 -1.52 -7.87
CA PRO A 44 9.90 -0.29 -8.65
C PRO A 44 10.52 0.88 -7.89
N SER A 45 11.14 1.81 -8.61
CA SER A 45 11.90 2.90 -7.99
C SER A 45 11.09 3.77 -7.03
N TYR A 46 9.78 3.89 -7.25
CA TYR A 46 8.89 4.70 -6.42
C TYR A 46 8.21 3.93 -5.28
N PHE A 47 8.51 2.63 -5.12
CA PHE A 47 8.04 1.83 -3.99
C PHE A 47 9.07 1.87 -2.86
N GLY A 48 8.59 2.00 -1.63
CA GLY A 48 9.44 2.05 -0.45
C GLY A 48 9.02 1.02 0.60
N ARG A 49 9.07 1.45 1.87
CA ARG A 49 8.76 0.58 3.00
C ARG A 49 7.38 -0.06 2.85
N ASP A 50 7.32 -1.37 3.10
CA ASP A 50 6.11 -2.18 3.01
C ASP A 50 5.94 -2.91 4.34
N THR A 51 4.89 -2.55 5.10
CA THR A 51 4.69 -3.12 6.44
C THR A 51 3.21 -3.04 6.83
N SER A 52 2.85 -3.76 7.90
CA SER A 52 1.48 -3.78 8.40
C SER A 52 1.17 -2.56 9.26
N TYR A 53 -0.12 -2.20 9.33
CA TYR A 53 -0.62 -1.23 10.30
C TYR A 53 -0.86 -1.90 11.66
N HIS A 54 -0.42 -1.24 12.73
CA HIS A 54 -0.61 -1.69 14.11
C HIS A 54 -1.57 -0.80 14.90
N ARG A 55 -2.01 0.32 14.33
CA ARG A 55 -2.88 1.28 15.02
C ARG A 55 -4.08 1.63 14.17
N PRO A 56 -5.26 1.71 14.77
CA PRO A 56 -5.53 1.37 16.19
C PRO A 56 -5.27 -0.11 16.49
N PRO A 57 -4.96 -0.49 17.76
CA PRO A 57 -4.59 -1.87 18.08
C PRO A 57 -5.63 -2.92 17.69
N ASP A 58 -6.89 -2.55 17.68
CA ASP A 58 -8.00 -3.46 17.35
C ASP A 58 -8.06 -3.84 15.86
N ILE A 59 -7.27 -3.23 14.98
CA ILE A 59 -7.24 -3.60 13.56
C ILE A 59 -6.00 -4.42 13.17
N GLU A 60 -5.09 -4.68 14.09
CA GLU A 60 -3.83 -5.36 13.77
C GLU A 60 -4.04 -6.71 13.08
N ASP A 61 -5.06 -7.47 13.51
CA ASP A 61 -5.37 -8.78 12.95
C ASP A 61 -6.08 -8.73 11.58
N ALA A 62 -6.51 -7.56 11.14
CA ALA A 62 -7.17 -7.41 9.84
C ALA A 62 -6.22 -7.64 8.66
N GLY A 63 -4.92 -7.54 8.89
CA GLY A 63 -3.93 -7.71 7.84
C GLY A 63 -3.84 -6.52 6.89
N LEU A 64 -4.17 -5.33 7.38
CA LEU A 64 -4.10 -4.11 6.58
C LEU A 64 -2.64 -3.68 6.44
N MET A 65 -2.14 -3.68 5.20
CA MET A 65 -0.76 -3.35 4.86
C MET A 65 -0.66 -1.96 4.27
N HIS A 66 0.53 -1.38 4.34
CA HIS A 66 0.80 -0.14 3.63
C HIS A 66 2.20 -0.14 3.02
N LEU A 67 2.27 0.40 1.80
CA LEU A 67 3.48 0.53 1.01
C LEU A 67 3.72 2.02 0.77
N HIS A 68 4.85 2.53 1.25
CA HIS A 68 5.24 3.92 0.99
C HIS A 68 5.54 4.11 -0.49
N LEU A 69 5.03 5.19 -1.08
CA LEU A 69 5.26 5.54 -2.48
C LEU A 69 5.84 6.94 -2.62
N ALA A 70 6.72 7.11 -3.59
CA ALA A 70 7.20 8.44 -4.00
C ALA A 70 6.43 8.85 -5.25
N ILE A 71 5.42 9.73 -5.11
CA ILE A 71 4.56 10.18 -6.20
C ILE A 71 4.61 11.71 -6.29
N GLY A 72 4.87 12.23 -7.49
CA GLY A 72 4.90 13.67 -7.74
C GLY A 72 5.91 14.38 -6.86
N GLU A 73 5.44 15.38 -6.12
CA GLU A 73 6.26 16.16 -5.19
C GLU A 73 6.56 15.41 -3.89
N ASN A 74 5.81 14.33 -3.61
CA ASN A 74 5.94 13.54 -2.38
C ASN A 74 7.02 12.50 -2.54
N LYS A 75 8.27 12.91 -2.28
CA LYS A 75 9.45 12.07 -2.44
C LYS A 75 9.77 11.31 -1.15
N PHE A 76 10.66 10.33 -1.24
CA PHE A 76 11.18 9.67 -0.05
C PHE A 76 11.98 10.63 0.80
N GLU A 77 11.84 10.48 2.14
CA GLU A 77 12.62 11.25 3.10
C GLU A 77 14.11 10.94 2.94
N PRO A 78 14.99 11.93 3.17
CA PRO A 78 16.42 11.69 3.13
C PRO A 78 16.84 10.64 4.16
N ILE A 79 17.72 9.72 3.75
CA ILE A 79 18.27 8.70 4.64
C ILE A 79 19.48 9.30 5.35
N LYS A 80 19.52 9.19 6.69
CA LYS A 80 20.61 9.74 7.50
C LYS A 80 21.94 9.05 7.18
N ASN A 81 23.03 9.81 7.19
CA ASN A 81 24.37 9.28 7.06
C ASN A 81 24.63 8.24 8.16
N GLY A 82 25.32 7.14 7.78
CA GLY A 82 25.62 6.06 8.72
C GLY A 82 24.51 5.03 8.88
N THR A 83 23.35 5.24 8.24
CA THR A 83 22.29 4.22 8.22
C THR A 83 22.73 3.02 7.40
N ASP A 84 22.51 1.82 7.94
CA ASP A 84 22.82 0.59 7.22
C ASP A 84 21.79 0.32 6.14
N ILE A 85 22.19 0.48 4.88
CA ILE A 85 21.38 0.20 3.69
C ILE A 85 22.11 -0.81 2.79
N SER A 86 22.88 -1.71 3.39
CA SER A 86 23.76 -2.63 2.67
C SER A 86 23.03 -3.74 1.93
N THR A 87 21.75 -3.98 2.23
CA THR A 87 20.92 -4.97 1.52
C THR A 87 19.70 -4.29 0.90
N PRO A 88 19.12 -4.89 -0.16
CA PRO A 88 17.88 -4.35 -0.74
C PRO A 88 16.76 -4.18 0.29
N GLN A 89 16.60 -5.12 1.21
CA GLN A 89 15.57 -5.07 2.24
C GLN A 89 15.81 -3.92 3.23
N LYS A 90 17.04 -3.70 3.64
CA LYS A 90 17.41 -2.58 4.52
C LYS A 90 17.17 -1.23 3.84
N LEU A 91 17.57 -1.11 2.57
CA LEU A 91 17.31 0.11 1.81
C LEU A 91 15.80 0.37 1.68
N GLN A 92 15.02 -0.64 1.33
CA GLN A 92 13.56 -0.51 1.20
C GLN A 92 12.94 -0.05 2.52
N TRP A 93 13.38 -0.58 3.64
CA TRP A 93 12.86 -0.20 4.97
C TRP A 93 13.03 1.29 5.26
N HIS A 94 14.12 1.90 4.78
CA HIS A 94 14.42 3.31 5.01
C HIS A 94 13.82 4.25 3.95
N LYS A 95 13.15 3.72 2.92
CA LYS A 95 12.45 4.54 1.91
C LYS A 95 11.05 4.86 2.41
N THR A 96 10.89 5.98 3.08
CA THR A 96 9.61 6.42 3.65
C THR A 96 9.16 7.73 3.03
N SER A 97 7.85 7.92 2.94
CA SER A 97 7.23 9.12 2.37
C SER A 97 5.89 9.39 3.02
N ASN A 98 5.26 10.50 2.63
CA ASN A 98 3.91 10.84 3.08
C ASN A 98 2.83 10.47 2.05
N THR A 99 3.09 9.44 1.27
CA THR A 99 2.11 8.77 0.40
C THR A 99 2.18 7.28 0.67
N ALA A 100 1.04 6.64 0.86
CA ALA A 100 0.98 5.21 1.16
C ALA A 100 -0.16 4.53 0.42
N LEU A 101 0.16 3.40 -0.22
CA LEU A 101 -0.82 2.48 -0.77
C LEU A 101 -1.23 1.51 0.31
N VAL A 102 -2.51 1.51 0.66
CA VAL A 102 -3.09 0.59 1.65
C VAL A 102 -3.66 -0.60 0.91
N TYR A 103 -3.29 -1.81 1.34
CA TYR A 103 -3.70 -3.02 0.64
C TYR A 103 -3.87 -4.19 1.61
N ALA A 104 -4.48 -5.26 1.11
CA ALA A 104 -4.59 -6.52 1.84
C ALA A 104 -4.27 -7.69 0.92
N GLN A 105 -3.76 -8.77 1.52
CA GLN A 105 -3.48 -10.04 0.84
C GLN A 105 -4.51 -11.07 1.27
N ASN A 106 -5.06 -11.81 0.29
CA ASN A 106 -5.97 -12.92 0.57
C ASN A 106 -5.20 -14.09 1.18
N LEU A 107 -5.90 -14.98 1.87
CA LEU A 107 -5.31 -16.17 2.46
C LEU A 107 -4.70 -17.11 1.42
N ASP A 108 -5.10 -17.02 0.15
CA ASP A 108 -4.47 -17.74 -0.96
C ASP A 108 -3.05 -17.23 -1.28
N GLU A 109 -2.64 -16.11 -0.68
CA GLU A 109 -1.31 -15.50 -0.77
C GLU A 109 -0.94 -14.92 -2.14
N ASN A 110 -1.71 -15.18 -3.20
CA ASN A 110 -1.44 -14.63 -4.55
C ASN A 110 -2.51 -13.67 -5.06
N ARG A 111 -3.44 -13.26 -4.20
CA ARG A 111 -4.47 -12.26 -4.52
C ARG A 111 -4.34 -11.06 -3.59
N TYR A 112 -4.42 -9.87 -4.17
CA TYR A 112 -4.28 -8.61 -3.44
C TYR A 112 -5.41 -7.67 -3.78
N SER A 113 -5.91 -6.96 -2.78
CA SER A 113 -6.87 -5.86 -2.95
C SER A 113 -6.20 -4.55 -2.59
N LEU A 114 -6.18 -3.61 -3.52
CA LEU A 114 -5.72 -2.24 -3.28
C LEU A 114 -6.89 -1.45 -2.71
N ILE A 115 -6.76 -1.00 -1.46
CA ILE A 115 -7.90 -0.51 -0.66
C ILE A 115 -7.95 1.01 -0.62
N ALA A 116 -6.81 1.67 -0.47
CA ALA A 116 -6.76 3.12 -0.40
C ALA A 116 -5.40 3.64 -0.85
N LEU A 117 -5.38 4.88 -1.35
CA LEU A 117 -4.15 5.59 -1.64
C LEU A 117 -4.18 6.90 -0.85
N PHE A 118 -3.41 6.95 0.23
CA PHE A 118 -3.28 8.13 1.07
C PHE A 118 -2.24 9.05 0.45
N HIS A 119 -2.70 10.13 -0.13
CA HIS A 119 -1.83 11.11 -0.79
C HIS A 119 -2.47 12.50 -0.68
N PRO A 120 -1.75 13.53 -0.31
CA PRO A 120 -0.31 13.61 0.02
C PRO A 120 0.00 13.56 1.52
N VAL A 121 -0.94 13.21 2.39
CA VAL A 121 -0.79 13.29 3.85
C VAL A 121 -1.09 11.94 4.52
N ALA A 122 -0.33 10.91 4.12
CA ALA A 122 -0.55 9.53 4.57
C ALA A 122 -0.50 9.38 6.10
N HIS A 123 0.43 10.06 6.78
CA HIS A 123 0.54 9.96 8.24
C HIS A 123 -0.70 10.51 8.94
N MET A 124 -1.20 11.66 8.48
CA MET A 124 -2.42 12.26 9.03
C MET A 124 -3.64 11.38 8.73
N SER A 125 -3.71 10.82 7.53
CA SER A 125 -4.81 9.92 7.13
C SER A 125 -4.86 8.68 8.01
N ALA A 126 -3.71 8.07 8.30
CA ALA A 126 -3.61 6.87 9.13
C ALA A 126 -3.90 7.15 10.61
N ASN A 127 -3.80 8.39 11.06
CA ASN A 127 -4.15 8.76 12.43
C ASN A 127 -5.66 8.87 12.67
N ASN A 128 -6.47 8.84 11.63
CA ASN A 128 -7.93 8.80 11.76
C ASN A 128 -8.35 7.35 12.03
N HIS A 129 -8.57 7.00 13.31
CA HIS A 129 -8.85 5.63 13.72
C HIS A 129 -10.19 5.11 13.17
N ASN A 130 -11.21 5.96 13.04
CA ASN A 130 -12.48 5.55 12.44
C ASN A 130 -12.31 5.17 10.98
N ARG A 131 -11.53 5.96 10.22
CA ARG A 131 -11.18 5.64 8.84
C ARG A 131 -10.46 4.29 8.77
N MET A 132 -9.46 4.10 9.62
CA MET A 132 -8.67 2.87 9.63
C MET A 132 -9.52 1.64 9.95
N ARG A 133 -10.52 1.76 10.83
CA ARG A 133 -11.45 0.66 11.12
C ARG A 133 -12.32 0.30 9.93
N VAL A 134 -12.77 1.29 9.16
CA VAL A 134 -13.52 1.05 7.92
C VAL A 134 -12.66 0.29 6.92
N LEU A 135 -11.42 0.75 6.71
CA LEU A 135 -10.50 0.09 5.77
C LEU A 135 -10.14 -1.32 6.23
N ALA A 136 -9.98 -1.52 7.54
CA ALA A 136 -9.74 -2.84 8.11
C ALA A 136 -10.92 -3.79 7.85
N GLY A 137 -12.15 -3.27 7.85
CA GLY A 137 -13.34 -4.05 7.48
C GLY A 137 -13.24 -4.57 6.05
N TYR A 138 -12.84 -3.72 5.11
CA TYR A 138 -12.63 -4.15 3.72
C TYR A 138 -11.51 -5.21 3.62
N ALA A 139 -10.45 -5.05 4.39
CA ALA A 139 -9.34 -6.02 4.40
C ALA A 139 -9.81 -7.38 4.94
N ARG A 140 -10.58 -7.41 6.03
CA ARG A 140 -11.12 -8.65 6.59
C ARG A 140 -12.04 -9.35 5.60
N ASP A 141 -12.95 -8.62 4.97
CA ASP A 141 -13.88 -9.16 3.99
C ASP A 141 -13.12 -9.78 2.82
N PHE A 142 -12.11 -9.10 2.30
CA PHE A 142 -11.30 -9.61 1.20
C PHE A 142 -10.52 -10.85 1.61
N ARG A 143 -9.89 -10.85 2.77
CA ARG A 143 -9.09 -11.98 3.25
C ARG A 143 -9.95 -13.22 3.48
N ASN A 144 -11.19 -13.05 3.86
CA ASN A 144 -12.11 -14.15 4.12
C ASN A 144 -12.93 -14.57 2.90
N THR A 145 -12.79 -13.86 1.77
CA THR A 145 -13.49 -14.21 0.54
C THR A 145 -12.87 -15.49 -0.04
N MET A 146 -13.74 -16.42 -0.42
CA MET A 146 -13.35 -17.65 -1.11
C MET A 146 -13.37 -17.39 -2.61
N PHE A 147 -12.24 -17.64 -3.28
CA PHE A 147 -12.14 -17.52 -4.74
C PHE A 147 -12.06 -18.92 -5.35
N ASP A 148 -12.87 -19.13 -6.36
CA ASP A 148 -12.88 -20.41 -7.12
C ASP A 148 -11.84 -20.40 -8.24
#